data_4b110cb3c0f9bfb166e0cf19f6cf8a5b
#
_entry.id   4b110cb3c0f9bfb166e0cf19f6cf8a5b
#
_cell.length_a   1.000
_cell.length_b   1.000
_cell.length_c   1.000
_cell.angle_alpha   90.00
_cell.angle_beta   90.00
_cell.angle_gamma   90.00
#
_symmetry.space_group_name_H-M   'P 1'
#
loop_
_entity.id
_entity.type
_entity.pdbx_description
1 polymer ?
#
loop_
_entity_poly.entity_id
_entity_poly.type
_entity_poly.pdbx_seq_one_letter_code
_entity_poly.pdbx_strand_id
1 'polypeptide(L)'
;MKSPRLLLPCFLLALAGCVTAPDPRESNALAVLKSEAGLREKALACQQLADFAGPAAVPALASLLAHEQLGDYARSGLESMSDPAAGAALLGALETLQGRPLAGVINSLGVRREKAAVPALRRIAAKPGHSAAAEAVGALGLIADPAAAQVLGEILRTSDQALRETAAHASLMAAERLTAEGQGAEAAKLLAASLQAVPTGPSAEAARRQLALRSAS
;
A
#
# COMPACT_ATOMS: atom_id res chain seq x y z
N MET A 1 3.19 -70.44 -11.45
CA MET A 1 2.93 -69.67 -10.20
C MET A 1 2.80 -68.18 -10.60
N LYS A 2 1.59 -67.65 -10.60
CA LYS A 2 1.27 -66.26 -11.01
C LYS A 2 1.12 -65.43 -9.75
N SER A 3 1.96 -64.40 -9.58
CA SER A 3 1.85 -63.43 -8.49
C SER A 3 0.75 -62.41 -8.76
N PRO A 4 -0.06 -62.08 -7.76
CA PRO A 4 -1.07 -61.05 -7.92
C PRO A 4 -0.48 -59.65 -7.80
N ARG A 5 -0.77 -58.76 -8.79
CA ARG A 5 -0.49 -57.34 -8.75
C ARG A 5 -1.44 -56.66 -7.79
N LEU A 6 -0.93 -56.10 -6.69
CA LEU A 6 -1.66 -55.22 -5.79
C LEU A 6 -1.86 -53.88 -6.49
N LEU A 7 -3.09 -53.50 -6.81
CA LEU A 7 -3.50 -52.18 -7.24
C LEU A 7 -3.67 -51.32 -5.96
N LEU A 8 -2.81 -50.36 -5.76
CA LEU A 8 -3.02 -49.31 -4.77
C LEU A 8 -4.08 -48.32 -5.28
N PRO A 9 -5.15 -48.02 -4.53
CA PRO A 9 -6.03 -46.95 -4.89
C PRO A 9 -5.35 -45.59 -4.61
N CYS A 10 -5.19 -44.77 -5.66
CA CYS A 10 -4.88 -43.36 -5.52
C CYS A 10 -6.01 -42.66 -4.74
N PHE A 11 -5.77 -42.34 -3.48
CA PHE A 11 -6.61 -41.45 -2.69
C PHE A 11 -6.39 -40.03 -3.23
N LEU A 12 -7.29 -39.57 -4.12
CA LEU A 12 -7.41 -38.14 -4.44
C LEU A 12 -7.94 -37.44 -3.16
N LEU A 13 -7.04 -36.85 -2.38
CA LEU A 13 -7.43 -35.85 -1.39
C LEU A 13 -7.97 -34.62 -2.15
N ALA A 14 -9.28 -34.53 -2.29
CA ALA A 14 -9.93 -33.29 -2.63
C ALA A 14 -9.69 -32.29 -1.49
N LEU A 15 -8.81 -31.34 -1.71
CA LEU A 15 -8.73 -30.10 -0.91
C LEU A 15 -10.02 -29.32 -1.17
N ALA A 16 -11.08 -29.70 -0.46
CA ALA A 16 -12.25 -28.86 -0.30
C ALA A 16 -11.77 -27.64 0.50
N GLY A 17 -11.43 -26.56 -0.19
CA GLY A 17 -11.24 -25.26 0.44
C GLY A 17 -12.49 -24.97 1.27
N CYS A 18 -12.32 -24.80 2.57
CA CYS A 18 -13.39 -24.42 3.48
C CYS A 18 -13.86 -23.02 3.02
N VAL A 19 -14.85 -22.97 2.14
CA VAL A 19 -15.59 -21.73 1.86
C VAL A 19 -16.39 -21.45 3.11
N THR A 20 -15.85 -20.67 4.03
CA THR A 20 -16.59 -20.15 5.18
C THR A 20 -17.80 -19.39 4.63
N ALA A 21 -18.99 -19.69 5.14
CA ALA A 21 -20.19 -18.93 4.80
C ALA A 21 -19.93 -17.44 5.03
N PRO A 22 -20.35 -16.54 4.11
CA PRO A 22 -20.14 -15.12 4.28
C PRO A 22 -20.78 -14.64 5.58
N ASP A 23 -20.08 -13.74 6.29
CA ASP A 23 -20.62 -13.15 7.53
C ASP A 23 -21.96 -12.46 7.20
N PRO A 24 -23.05 -12.76 7.95
CA PRO A 24 -24.34 -12.10 7.73
C PRO A 24 -24.26 -10.58 7.77
N ARG A 25 -23.33 -10.01 8.57
CA ARG A 25 -23.09 -8.57 8.64
C ARG A 25 -22.53 -8.02 7.33
N GLU A 26 -21.61 -8.76 6.68
CA GLU A 26 -21.07 -8.40 5.37
C GLU A 26 -22.20 -8.38 4.32
N SER A 27 -23.02 -9.41 4.28
CA SER A 27 -24.16 -9.50 3.36
C SER A 27 -25.15 -8.34 3.53
N ASN A 28 -25.45 -7.96 4.79
CA ASN A 28 -26.33 -6.84 5.10
C ASN A 28 -25.71 -5.49 4.67
N ALA A 29 -24.44 -5.25 4.99
CA ALA A 29 -23.75 -4.03 4.58
C ALA A 29 -23.66 -3.88 3.05
N LEU A 30 -23.36 -4.97 2.35
CA LEU A 30 -23.37 -5.01 0.87
C LEU A 30 -24.75 -4.75 0.28
N ALA A 31 -25.82 -5.24 0.91
CA ALA A 31 -27.18 -4.94 0.50
C ALA A 31 -27.51 -3.45 0.65
N VAL A 32 -27.08 -2.81 1.75
CA VAL A 32 -27.22 -1.35 1.94
C VAL A 32 -26.51 -0.58 0.84
N LEU A 33 -25.28 -0.94 0.49
CA LEU A 33 -24.52 -0.25 -0.57
C LEU A 33 -25.22 -0.33 -1.95
N LYS A 34 -25.93 -1.43 -2.22
CA LYS A 34 -26.65 -1.67 -3.48
C LYS A 34 -28.07 -1.10 -3.50
N SER A 35 -28.61 -0.68 -2.35
CA SER A 35 -29.96 -0.16 -2.22
C SER A 35 -30.05 1.34 -2.51
N GLU A 36 -31.26 1.89 -2.47
CA GLU A 36 -31.53 3.34 -2.51
C GLU A 36 -31.35 4.01 -1.12
N ALA A 37 -30.63 3.39 -0.20
CA ALA A 37 -30.33 3.94 1.12
C ALA A 37 -29.59 5.29 0.99
N GLY A 38 -29.78 6.16 1.98
CA GLY A 38 -29.14 7.47 2.00
C GLY A 38 -27.62 7.40 2.18
N LEU A 39 -26.95 8.52 1.94
CA LEU A 39 -25.48 8.60 2.02
C LEU A 39 -24.94 8.19 3.40
N ARG A 40 -25.68 8.55 4.46
CA ARG A 40 -25.28 8.21 5.84
C ARG A 40 -25.25 6.69 6.07
N GLU A 41 -26.31 6.01 5.64
CA GLU A 41 -26.39 4.55 5.77
C GLU A 41 -25.31 3.87 4.93
N LYS A 42 -25.06 4.34 3.71
CA LYS A 42 -23.99 3.81 2.86
C LYS A 42 -22.59 4.07 3.44
N ALA A 43 -22.35 5.25 4.03
CA ALA A 43 -21.09 5.52 4.73
C ALA A 43 -20.88 4.58 5.91
N LEU A 44 -21.91 4.35 6.72
CA LEU A 44 -21.86 3.38 7.82
C LEU A 44 -21.62 1.95 7.31
N ALA A 45 -22.25 1.56 6.21
CA ALA A 45 -21.99 0.26 5.58
C ALA A 45 -20.52 0.11 5.13
N CYS A 46 -19.91 1.14 4.53
CA CYS A 46 -18.48 1.13 4.21
C CYS A 46 -17.60 0.95 5.46
N GLN A 47 -17.92 1.66 6.56
CA GLN A 47 -17.17 1.54 7.81
C GLN A 47 -17.31 0.14 8.42
N GLN A 48 -18.52 -0.43 8.43
CA GLN A 48 -18.72 -1.79 8.90
C GLN A 48 -17.92 -2.81 8.07
N LEU A 49 -17.89 -2.66 6.75
CA LEU A 49 -17.10 -3.52 5.88
C LEU A 49 -15.59 -3.41 6.15
N ALA A 50 -15.11 -2.26 6.63
CA ALA A 50 -13.73 -2.10 7.03
C ALA A 50 -13.29 -3.03 8.18
N ASP A 51 -14.23 -3.40 9.06
CA ASP A 51 -13.94 -4.16 10.28
C ASP A 51 -13.96 -5.68 10.08
N PHE A 52 -14.83 -6.19 9.18
CA PHE A 52 -15.07 -7.64 9.10
C PHE A 52 -15.26 -8.19 7.68
N ALA A 53 -15.18 -7.34 6.64
CA ALA A 53 -15.48 -7.82 5.29
C ALA A 53 -14.38 -8.69 4.71
N GLY A 54 -14.82 -9.72 4.00
CA GLY A 54 -13.98 -10.56 3.17
C GLY A 54 -13.82 -10.01 1.74
N PRO A 55 -13.16 -10.77 0.85
CA PRO A 55 -12.89 -10.32 -0.52
C PRO A 55 -14.14 -10.02 -1.34
N ALA A 56 -15.31 -10.52 -0.96
CA ALA A 56 -16.58 -10.27 -1.65
C ALA A 56 -17.02 -8.79 -1.60
N ALA A 57 -16.55 -8.03 -0.59
CA ALA A 57 -16.84 -6.61 -0.47
C ALA A 57 -15.97 -5.72 -1.37
N VAL A 58 -14.81 -6.22 -1.82
CA VAL A 58 -13.84 -5.43 -2.59
C VAL A 58 -14.44 -4.77 -3.83
N PRO A 59 -15.21 -5.46 -4.71
CA PRO A 59 -15.78 -4.82 -5.89
C PRO A 59 -16.75 -3.68 -5.55
N ALA A 60 -17.55 -3.85 -4.49
CA ALA A 60 -18.51 -2.84 -4.06
C ALA A 60 -17.80 -1.59 -3.52
N LEU A 61 -16.78 -1.75 -2.68
CA LEU A 61 -15.98 -0.64 -2.17
C LEU A 61 -15.18 0.02 -3.30
N ALA A 62 -14.57 -0.75 -4.19
CA ALA A 62 -13.79 -0.23 -5.32
C ALA A 62 -14.64 0.66 -6.24
N SER A 63 -15.90 0.30 -6.49
CA SER A 63 -16.82 1.10 -7.32
C SER A 63 -17.14 2.48 -6.72
N LEU A 64 -16.93 2.67 -5.44
CA LEU A 64 -17.19 3.92 -4.74
C LEU A 64 -15.96 4.84 -4.60
N LEU A 65 -14.76 4.41 -5.00
CA LEU A 65 -13.52 5.19 -4.82
C LEU A 65 -13.56 6.56 -5.49
N ALA A 66 -14.31 6.72 -6.59
CA ALA A 66 -14.50 7.99 -7.28
C ALA A 66 -15.70 8.80 -6.74
N HIS A 67 -16.49 8.25 -5.83
CA HIS A 67 -17.68 8.89 -5.33
C HIS A 67 -17.33 10.06 -4.38
N GLU A 68 -17.83 11.25 -4.64
CA GLU A 68 -17.45 12.48 -3.93
C GLU A 68 -17.56 12.37 -2.40
N GLN A 69 -18.64 11.77 -1.90
CA GLN A 69 -18.95 11.69 -0.47
C GLN A 69 -18.66 10.33 0.17
N LEU A 70 -18.62 9.26 -0.61
CA LEU A 70 -18.38 7.90 -0.10
C LEU A 70 -16.97 7.37 -0.39
N GLY A 71 -16.22 8.02 -1.29
CA GLY A 71 -14.91 7.56 -1.73
C GLY A 71 -13.91 7.39 -0.59
N ASP A 72 -13.87 8.32 0.36
CA ASP A 72 -12.97 8.22 1.52
C ASP A 72 -13.35 7.06 2.45
N TYR A 73 -14.64 6.78 2.65
CA TYR A 73 -15.11 5.64 3.44
C TYR A 73 -14.78 4.32 2.76
N ALA A 74 -15.05 4.23 1.46
CA ALA A 74 -14.73 3.03 0.67
C ALA A 74 -13.24 2.75 0.62
N ARG A 75 -12.42 3.78 0.44
CA ARG A 75 -10.95 3.71 0.47
C ARG A 75 -10.45 3.23 1.83
N SER A 76 -10.96 3.79 2.92
CA SER A 76 -10.60 3.36 4.28
C SER A 76 -10.97 1.90 4.52
N GLY A 77 -12.12 1.44 3.99
CA GLY A 77 -12.50 0.04 4.01
C GLY A 77 -11.47 -0.85 3.31
N LEU A 78 -11.10 -0.52 2.07
CA LEU A 78 -10.09 -1.26 1.33
C LEU A 78 -8.70 -1.20 1.98
N GLU A 79 -8.36 -0.07 2.63
CA GLU A 79 -7.08 0.10 3.32
C GLU A 79 -6.93 -0.88 4.50
N SER A 80 -7.98 -1.08 5.29
CA SER A 80 -7.96 -1.93 6.48
C SER A 80 -8.07 -3.43 6.18
N MET A 81 -8.63 -3.82 5.03
CA MET A 81 -8.80 -5.23 4.66
C MET A 81 -7.44 -5.91 4.45
N SER A 82 -7.24 -7.07 5.07
CA SER A 82 -6.01 -7.87 4.90
C SER A 82 -5.93 -8.60 3.55
N ASP A 83 -7.06 -8.75 2.85
CA ASP A 83 -7.13 -9.49 1.58
C ASP A 83 -6.31 -8.79 0.48
N PRO A 84 -5.49 -9.52 -0.29
CA PRO A 84 -4.71 -8.97 -1.39
C PRO A 84 -5.55 -8.31 -2.50
N ALA A 85 -6.81 -8.75 -2.68
CA ALA A 85 -7.72 -8.16 -3.66
C ALA A 85 -7.99 -6.69 -3.38
N ALA A 86 -8.00 -6.26 -2.11
CA ALA A 86 -8.16 -4.86 -1.74
C ALA A 86 -6.96 -4.01 -2.22
N GLY A 87 -5.73 -4.51 -2.04
CA GLY A 87 -4.53 -3.89 -2.58
C GLY A 87 -4.55 -3.78 -4.11
N ALA A 88 -4.96 -4.86 -4.79
CA ALA A 88 -5.13 -4.88 -6.25
C ALA A 88 -6.18 -3.88 -6.73
N ALA A 89 -7.31 -3.74 -6.02
CA ALA A 89 -8.35 -2.76 -6.35
C ALA A 89 -7.85 -1.32 -6.20
N LEU A 90 -7.14 -1.00 -5.11
CA LEU A 90 -6.51 0.31 -4.92
C LEU A 90 -5.45 0.59 -6.00
N LEU A 91 -4.64 -0.41 -6.36
CA LEU A 91 -3.64 -0.28 -7.42
C LEU A 91 -4.29 0.02 -8.79
N GLY A 92 -5.36 -0.70 -9.13
CA GLY A 92 -6.12 -0.46 -10.36
C GLY A 92 -6.74 0.94 -10.43
N ALA A 93 -7.13 1.51 -9.29
CA ALA A 93 -7.72 2.84 -9.22
C ALA A 93 -6.73 3.97 -9.54
N LEU A 94 -5.42 3.74 -9.47
CA LEU A 94 -4.40 4.74 -9.84
C LEU A 94 -4.51 5.21 -11.30
N GLU A 95 -5.03 4.38 -12.20
CA GLU A 95 -5.11 4.69 -13.62
C GLU A 95 -6.34 5.56 -13.96
N THR A 96 -7.33 5.61 -13.09
CA THR A 96 -8.62 6.27 -13.38
C THR A 96 -8.91 7.47 -12.50
N LEU A 97 -8.35 7.52 -11.30
CA LEU A 97 -8.59 8.59 -10.35
C LEU A 97 -7.67 9.80 -10.59
N GLN A 98 -8.14 10.98 -10.19
CA GLN A 98 -7.39 12.22 -10.23
C GLN A 98 -7.61 13.04 -8.95
N GLY A 99 -6.77 14.05 -8.72
CA GLY A 99 -6.92 14.97 -7.60
C GLY A 99 -6.93 14.28 -6.22
N ARG A 100 -7.81 14.73 -5.33
CA ARG A 100 -7.89 14.24 -3.95
C ARG A 100 -8.16 12.72 -3.83
N PRO A 101 -9.07 12.10 -4.60
CA PRO A 101 -9.25 10.64 -4.55
C PRO A 101 -7.97 9.87 -4.91
N LEU A 102 -7.23 10.32 -5.93
CA LEU A 102 -5.95 9.72 -6.31
C LEU A 102 -4.92 9.83 -5.17
N ALA A 103 -4.76 11.01 -4.58
CA ALA A 103 -3.85 11.22 -3.45
C ALA A 103 -4.19 10.30 -2.26
N GLY A 104 -5.48 10.15 -1.96
CA GLY A 104 -5.97 9.23 -0.93
C GLY A 104 -5.60 7.78 -1.21
N VAL A 105 -5.83 7.30 -2.44
CA VAL A 105 -5.49 5.92 -2.85
C VAL A 105 -3.98 5.68 -2.80
N ILE A 106 -3.16 6.63 -3.23
CA ILE A 106 -1.70 6.56 -3.12
C ILE A 106 -1.28 6.39 -1.66
N ASN A 107 -1.84 7.18 -0.74
CA ASN A 107 -1.56 7.06 0.67
C ASN A 107 -1.95 5.68 1.23
N SER A 108 -3.14 5.18 0.88
CA SER A 108 -3.60 3.85 1.30
C SER A 108 -2.70 2.72 0.82
N LEU A 109 -2.19 2.80 -0.40
CA LEU A 109 -1.18 1.85 -0.92
C LEU A 109 0.11 1.90 -0.11
N GLY A 110 0.52 3.10 0.34
CA GLY A 110 1.65 3.28 1.24
C GLY A 110 1.40 2.65 2.62
N VAL A 111 0.26 2.94 3.25
CA VAL A 111 -0.14 2.40 4.56
C VAL A 111 -0.23 0.87 4.53
N ARG A 112 -0.82 0.31 3.48
CA ARG A 112 -0.86 -1.15 3.25
C ARG A 112 0.50 -1.76 2.92
N ARG A 113 1.51 -0.93 2.65
CA ARG A 113 2.82 -1.36 2.17
C ARG A 113 2.72 -2.23 0.91
N GLU A 114 1.87 -1.80 -0.02
CA GLU A 114 1.60 -2.53 -1.25
C GLU A 114 2.79 -2.45 -2.21
N LYS A 115 3.67 -3.44 -2.14
CA LYS A 115 4.92 -3.46 -2.94
C LYS A 115 4.65 -3.45 -4.45
N ALA A 116 3.53 -4.02 -4.88
CA ALA A 116 3.12 -4.00 -6.28
C ALA A 116 2.86 -2.58 -6.81
N ALA A 117 2.64 -1.60 -5.92
CA ALA A 117 2.43 -0.20 -6.31
C ALA A 117 3.73 0.55 -6.66
N VAL A 118 4.92 0.07 -6.26
CA VAL A 118 6.19 0.78 -6.44
C VAL A 118 6.43 1.22 -7.90
N PRO A 119 6.21 0.41 -8.93
CA PRO A 119 6.40 0.84 -10.32
C PRO A 119 5.44 1.97 -10.74
N ALA A 120 4.19 1.94 -10.29
CA ALA A 120 3.20 2.98 -10.58
C ALA A 120 3.54 4.28 -9.84
N LEU A 121 3.89 4.21 -8.56
CA LEU A 121 4.30 5.35 -7.74
C LEU A 121 5.56 6.02 -8.30
N ARG A 122 6.53 5.22 -8.79
CA ARG A 122 7.70 5.74 -9.51
C ARG A 122 7.30 6.57 -10.73
N ARG A 123 6.38 6.07 -11.57
CA ARG A 123 5.91 6.81 -12.75
C ARG A 123 5.23 8.13 -12.36
N ILE A 124 4.41 8.13 -11.31
CA ILE A 124 3.73 9.33 -10.81
C ILE A 124 4.76 10.34 -10.30
N ALA A 125 5.70 9.92 -9.45
CA ALA A 125 6.73 10.78 -8.88
C ALA A 125 7.70 11.34 -9.93
N ALA A 126 8.00 10.57 -10.99
CA ALA A 126 8.91 11.00 -12.06
C ALA A 126 8.27 11.94 -13.10
N LYS A 127 6.93 12.08 -13.11
CA LYS A 127 6.23 12.93 -14.09
C LYS A 127 6.30 14.39 -13.67
N PRO A 128 6.96 15.27 -14.45
CA PRO A 128 7.06 16.68 -14.09
C PRO A 128 5.69 17.35 -13.89
N GLY A 129 5.54 18.06 -12.76
CA GLY A 129 4.31 18.78 -12.44
C GLY A 129 3.10 17.91 -12.10
N HIS A 130 3.29 16.61 -11.86
CA HIS A 130 2.18 15.75 -11.46
C HIS A 130 1.70 16.12 -10.05
N SER A 131 0.40 16.42 -9.91
CA SER A 131 -0.19 16.93 -8.67
C SER A 131 -0.05 15.98 -7.47
N ALA A 132 0.11 14.69 -7.71
CA ALA A 132 0.26 13.66 -6.67
C ALA A 132 1.72 13.13 -6.56
N ALA A 133 2.72 13.86 -7.07
CA ALA A 133 4.12 13.42 -7.01
C ALA A 133 4.64 13.33 -5.57
N ALA A 134 4.31 14.29 -4.73
CA ALA A 134 4.70 14.31 -3.32
C ALA A 134 4.07 13.15 -2.53
N GLU A 135 2.79 12.87 -2.77
CA GLU A 135 2.07 11.74 -2.17
C GLU A 135 2.69 10.40 -2.59
N ALA A 136 3.06 10.27 -3.87
CA ALA A 136 3.74 9.06 -4.35
C ALA A 136 5.10 8.84 -3.67
N VAL A 137 5.86 9.90 -3.45
CA VAL A 137 7.13 9.85 -2.69
C VAL A 137 6.87 9.46 -1.23
N GLY A 138 5.87 10.04 -0.59
CA GLY A 138 5.47 9.67 0.77
C GLY A 138 5.08 8.19 0.89
N ALA A 139 4.27 7.70 -0.06
CA ALA A 139 3.86 6.29 -0.11
C ALA A 139 5.05 5.33 -0.29
N LEU A 140 6.05 5.68 -1.12
CA LEU A 140 7.30 4.92 -1.23
C LEU A 140 8.04 4.84 0.12
N GLY A 141 8.05 5.93 0.89
CA GLY A 141 8.60 5.95 2.24
C GLY A 141 7.88 5.02 3.22
N LEU A 142 6.55 4.90 3.10
CA LEU A 142 5.73 3.99 3.91
C LEU A 142 5.89 2.51 3.49
N ILE A 143 5.97 2.23 2.18
CA ILE A 143 6.21 0.87 1.65
C ILE A 143 7.53 0.34 2.19
N ALA A 144 8.59 1.14 2.13
CA ALA A 144 9.87 0.91 2.77
C ALA A 144 10.45 -0.50 2.48
N ASP A 145 10.40 -0.93 1.25
CA ASP A 145 11.12 -2.12 0.77
C ASP A 145 12.34 -1.72 -0.08
N PRO A 146 13.24 -2.64 -0.45
CA PRO A 146 14.41 -2.31 -1.25
C PRO A 146 14.10 -1.64 -2.59
N ALA A 147 13.00 -2.00 -3.24
CA ALA A 147 12.59 -1.39 -4.50
C ALA A 147 12.13 0.06 -4.31
N ALA A 148 11.34 0.32 -3.26
CA ALA A 148 10.94 1.68 -2.89
C ALA A 148 12.15 2.54 -2.48
N ALA A 149 13.08 1.98 -1.70
CA ALA A 149 14.33 2.66 -1.33
C ALA A 149 15.17 3.04 -2.55
N GLN A 150 15.27 2.16 -3.55
CA GLN A 150 15.95 2.47 -4.80
C GLN A 150 15.28 3.64 -5.52
N VAL A 151 13.94 3.66 -5.62
CA VAL A 151 13.20 4.76 -6.25
C VAL A 151 13.37 6.06 -5.49
N LEU A 152 13.33 6.05 -4.14
CA LEU A 152 13.63 7.24 -3.33
C LEU A 152 15.05 7.76 -3.62
N GLY A 153 16.05 6.87 -3.72
CA GLY A 153 17.41 7.23 -4.09
C GLY A 153 17.51 7.84 -5.51
N GLU A 154 16.67 7.44 -6.45
CA GLU A 154 16.59 8.06 -7.79
C GLU A 154 16.00 9.48 -7.71
N ILE A 155 14.93 9.66 -6.94
CA ILE A 155 14.26 10.95 -6.77
C ILE A 155 15.17 11.98 -6.07
N LEU A 156 15.95 11.56 -5.08
CA LEU A 156 16.94 12.40 -4.39
C LEU A 156 17.97 13.00 -5.36
N ARG A 157 18.18 12.41 -6.54
CA ARG A 157 19.08 12.93 -7.57
C ARG A 157 18.41 13.86 -8.58
N THR A 158 17.12 14.13 -8.47
CA THR A 158 16.40 15.05 -9.37
C THR A 158 16.84 16.50 -9.16
N SER A 159 16.53 17.37 -10.11
CA SER A 159 16.76 18.81 -9.98
C SER A 159 15.67 19.55 -9.21
N ASP A 160 14.50 18.94 -8.98
CA ASP A 160 13.39 19.54 -8.24
C ASP A 160 13.67 19.50 -6.73
N GLN A 161 13.91 20.68 -6.15
CA GLN A 161 14.24 20.82 -4.75
C GLN A 161 13.11 20.37 -3.82
N ALA A 162 11.86 20.74 -4.11
CA ALA A 162 10.73 20.42 -3.24
C ALA A 162 10.51 18.90 -3.16
N LEU A 163 10.64 18.22 -4.28
CA LEU A 163 10.49 16.77 -4.32
C LEU A 163 11.69 16.06 -3.65
N ARG A 164 12.92 16.61 -3.76
CA ARG A 164 14.08 16.10 -3.01
C ARG A 164 13.90 16.21 -1.49
N GLU A 165 13.35 17.34 -1.00
CA GLU A 165 13.07 17.51 0.43
C GLU A 165 12.02 16.51 0.92
N THR A 166 10.96 16.29 0.13
CA THR A 166 9.96 15.25 0.40
C THR A 166 10.59 13.85 0.41
N ALA A 167 11.46 13.55 -0.56
CA ALA A 167 12.16 12.27 -0.62
C ALA A 167 13.15 12.08 0.53
N ALA A 168 13.81 13.14 1.00
CA ALA A 168 14.68 13.08 2.17
C ALA A 168 13.89 12.72 3.42
N HIS A 169 12.70 13.32 3.61
CA HIS A 169 11.81 12.96 4.71
C HIS A 169 11.29 11.51 4.59
N ALA A 170 10.81 11.11 3.42
CA ALA A 170 10.36 9.75 3.16
C ALA A 170 11.47 8.70 3.39
N SER A 171 12.72 9.06 3.07
CA SER A 171 13.89 8.21 3.27
C SER A 171 14.19 7.95 4.76
N LEU A 172 13.88 8.87 5.66
CA LEU A 172 14.01 8.64 7.11
C LEU A 172 13.06 7.54 7.59
N MET A 173 11.79 7.62 7.18
CA MET A 173 10.77 6.62 7.53
C MET A 173 11.13 5.25 6.95
N ALA A 174 11.53 5.22 5.67
CA ALA A 174 11.95 3.99 5.02
C ALA A 174 13.18 3.36 5.70
N ALA A 175 14.17 4.18 6.08
CA ALA A 175 15.38 3.68 6.72
C ALA A 175 15.15 3.10 8.12
N GLU A 176 14.24 3.67 8.91
CA GLU A 176 13.82 3.10 10.20
C GLU A 176 13.24 1.70 10.01
N ARG A 177 12.34 1.55 9.07
CA ARG A 177 11.66 0.29 8.78
C ARG A 177 12.63 -0.76 8.22
N LEU A 178 13.43 -0.37 7.22
CA LEU A 178 14.47 -1.26 6.65
C LEU A 178 15.41 -1.78 7.74
N THR A 179 15.77 -0.93 8.69
CA THR A 179 16.61 -1.33 9.83
C THR A 179 15.91 -2.34 10.73
N ALA A 180 14.65 -2.09 11.06
CA ALA A 180 13.84 -3.00 11.88
C ALA A 180 13.65 -4.37 11.20
N GLU A 181 13.69 -4.41 9.87
CA GLU A 181 13.59 -5.64 9.06
C GLU A 181 14.97 -6.26 8.74
N GLY A 182 16.06 -5.82 9.40
CA GLY A 182 17.40 -6.37 9.22
C GLY A 182 18.14 -5.90 7.96
N GLN A 183 17.61 -4.90 7.26
CA GLN A 183 18.17 -4.35 6.01
C GLN A 183 18.99 -3.07 6.27
N GLY A 184 19.84 -3.10 7.30
CA GLY A 184 20.61 -1.96 7.77
C GLY A 184 21.53 -1.33 6.71
N ALA A 185 22.10 -2.15 5.82
CA ALA A 185 22.95 -1.67 4.73
C ALA A 185 22.17 -0.79 3.71
N GLU A 186 20.97 -1.22 3.31
CA GLU A 186 20.12 -0.43 2.41
C GLU A 186 19.62 0.84 3.10
N ALA A 187 19.28 0.77 4.39
CA ALA A 187 18.93 1.93 5.18
C ALA A 187 20.06 2.97 5.23
N ALA A 188 21.30 2.52 5.50
CA ALA A 188 22.46 3.41 5.55
C ALA A 188 22.76 4.06 4.20
N LYS A 189 22.67 3.30 3.11
CA LYS A 189 22.83 3.79 1.75
C LYS A 189 21.80 4.86 1.39
N LEU A 190 20.53 4.64 1.74
CA LEU A 190 19.45 5.59 1.49
C LEU A 190 19.64 6.88 2.29
N LEU A 191 20.02 6.79 3.57
CA LEU A 191 20.30 7.96 4.41
C LEU A 191 21.51 8.76 3.91
N ALA A 192 22.57 8.09 3.45
CA ALA A 192 23.73 8.76 2.86
C ALA A 192 23.34 9.53 1.58
N ALA A 193 22.53 8.92 0.71
CA ALA A 193 21.99 9.60 -0.47
C ALA A 193 21.12 10.80 -0.11
N SER A 194 20.30 10.69 0.94
CA SER A 194 19.48 11.79 1.47
C SER A 194 20.34 12.97 1.94
N LEU A 195 21.39 12.70 2.71
CA LEU A 195 22.33 13.72 3.18
C LEU A 195 23.10 14.42 2.05
N GLN A 196 23.43 13.68 1.01
CA GLN A 196 24.09 14.23 -0.18
C GLN A 196 23.16 15.18 -0.96
N ALA A 197 21.88 14.81 -1.06
CA ALA A 197 20.89 15.58 -1.82
C ALA A 197 20.37 16.80 -1.06
N VAL A 198 20.19 16.66 0.26
CA VAL A 198 19.67 17.68 1.19
C VAL A 198 20.59 17.73 2.42
N PRO A 199 21.73 18.48 2.34
CA PRO A 199 22.77 18.41 3.37
C PRO A 199 22.45 19.17 4.67
N THR A 200 21.40 19.98 4.68
CA THR A 200 21.02 20.85 5.81
C THR A 200 19.54 20.69 6.16
N GLY A 201 19.16 21.19 7.33
CA GLY A 201 17.78 21.16 7.78
C GLY A 201 17.41 19.91 8.60
N PRO A 202 16.14 19.83 9.06
CA PRO A 202 15.69 18.79 10.00
C PRO A 202 15.90 17.35 9.51
N SER A 203 15.63 17.09 8.23
CA SER A 203 15.83 15.76 7.63
C SER A 203 17.31 15.34 7.63
N ALA A 204 18.22 16.27 7.34
CA ALA A 204 19.66 16.00 7.38
C ALA A 204 20.16 15.70 8.80
N GLU A 205 19.69 16.44 9.80
CA GLU A 205 20.04 16.19 11.21
C GLU A 205 19.53 14.82 11.68
N ALA A 206 18.29 14.47 11.33
CA ALA A 206 17.73 13.17 11.64
C ALA A 206 18.51 12.03 10.95
N ALA A 207 18.87 12.20 9.67
CA ALA A 207 19.67 11.21 8.94
C ALA A 207 21.05 11.00 9.56
N ARG A 208 21.73 12.08 9.99
CA ARG A 208 23.03 11.97 10.70
C ARG A 208 22.88 11.20 12.01
N ARG A 209 21.85 11.49 12.80
CA ARG A 209 21.57 10.78 14.06
C ARG A 209 21.32 9.29 13.82
N GLN A 210 20.50 8.96 12.83
CA GLN A 210 20.23 7.56 12.49
C GLN A 210 21.49 6.82 12.01
N LEU A 211 22.36 7.46 11.23
CA LEU A 211 23.63 6.87 10.79
C LEU A 211 24.62 6.67 11.97
N ALA A 212 24.73 7.65 12.86
CA ALA A 212 25.58 7.54 14.04
C ALA A 212 25.18 6.37 14.95
N LEU A 213 23.88 6.17 15.19
CA LEU A 213 23.39 5.03 15.98
C LEU A 213 23.75 3.68 15.37
N ARG A 214 23.79 3.56 14.03
CA ARG A 214 24.16 2.32 13.31
C ARG A 214 25.67 2.03 13.34
N SER A 215 26.50 3.06 13.45
CA SER A 215 27.96 2.86 13.55
C SER A 215 28.41 2.47 14.96
N ALA A 216 27.53 2.60 15.96
CA ALA A 216 27.81 2.27 17.36
C ALA A 216 27.29 0.87 17.78
N SER A 217 26.50 0.21 16.91
CA SER A 217 25.97 -1.15 17.10
C SER A 217 26.73 -2.19 16.27
#